data_c6ecf7545475086a04ffbfd4025716dd
#
_entry.id   c6ecf7545475086a04ffbfd4025716dd
#
_cell.length_a   1.000
_cell.length_b   1.000
_cell.length_c   1.000
_cell.angle_alpha   90.00
_cell.angle_beta   90.00
_cell.angle_gamma   90.00
#
_symmetry.space_group_name_H-M   'P 1'
#
loop_
_entity.id
_entity.type
_entity.pdbx_description
1 polymer ?
#
loop_
_entity_poly.entity_id
_entity_poly.type
_entity_poly.pdbx_seq_one_letter_code
_entity_poly.pdbx_strand_id
1 'polypeptide(L)'
;PQDIPFMAGAYLGIGEADAVINVGVSGPGVVKKAIDRALVANPRMDLGHISELIKHTAYKVTRVGELIGREVAKNLDIRFGVADLSLAPTPNVGDSVGEIFQSLGLLSIGVPGTTAALALINDAVKKGGAFASSHVGGLSGSFVPVSEDLNISDAAREGHLSIEKLEAITSVCSVGLDMVAIPGETTEDTIAAIIADEMAIGVINKKTTATRLIPVPGKKAGDSAYFGGLLGQSVVMPVNNARGANPFIRLGGRIPAPIQSLTN
;
A
#
# COMPACT_ATOMS: atom_id res chain seq x y z
N PRO A 1 -14.84 -4.51 -9.28
CA PRO A 1 -15.40 -5.84 -9.51
C PRO A 1 -15.80 -6.48 -8.20
N GLN A 2 -16.84 -7.30 -8.25
CA GLN A 2 -17.22 -8.15 -7.13
C GLN A 2 -16.12 -9.18 -6.89
N ASP A 3 -15.94 -9.63 -5.67
CA ASP A 3 -15.03 -10.75 -5.31
C ASP A 3 -13.55 -10.51 -5.58
N ILE A 4 -13.08 -9.26 -5.56
CA ILE A 4 -11.67 -8.99 -5.73
C ILE A 4 -10.95 -9.05 -4.38
N PRO A 5 -9.90 -9.87 -4.29
CA PRO A 5 -9.08 -9.98 -3.10
C PRO A 5 -8.14 -8.78 -2.93
N PHE A 6 -7.58 -8.63 -1.75
CA PHE A 6 -6.54 -7.63 -1.47
C PHE A 6 -5.25 -7.86 -2.24
N MET A 7 -4.91 -9.11 -2.48
CA MET A 7 -3.65 -9.49 -3.13
C MET A 7 -3.91 -10.38 -4.32
N ALA A 8 -3.06 -10.30 -5.34
CA ALA A 8 -3.18 -11.06 -6.56
C ALA A 8 -3.27 -12.59 -6.33
N GLY A 9 -2.57 -13.10 -5.35
CA GLY A 9 -2.57 -14.53 -5.04
C GLY A 9 -3.74 -15.02 -4.19
N ALA A 10 -4.65 -14.13 -3.77
CA ALA A 10 -5.71 -14.46 -2.80
C ALA A 10 -7.11 -14.35 -3.41
N TYR A 11 -7.27 -14.64 -4.69
CA TYR A 11 -8.56 -14.58 -5.34
C TYR A 11 -9.46 -15.72 -4.87
N LEU A 12 -10.59 -15.35 -4.28
CA LEU A 12 -11.63 -16.27 -3.82
C LEU A 12 -12.99 -15.70 -4.22
N GLY A 13 -13.74 -16.41 -5.03
CA GLY A 13 -15.06 -16.01 -5.47
C GLY A 13 -16.02 -17.20 -5.53
N ILE A 14 -17.31 -16.94 -5.51
CA ILE A 14 -18.33 -17.98 -5.64
C ILE A 14 -18.21 -18.59 -7.05
N GLY A 15 -18.06 -19.90 -7.13
CA GLY A 15 -17.92 -20.63 -8.40
C GLY A 15 -16.54 -20.54 -9.03
N GLU A 16 -15.50 -20.13 -8.28
CA GLU A 16 -14.13 -20.19 -8.75
C GLU A 16 -13.66 -21.63 -8.93
N ALA A 17 -12.74 -21.82 -9.89
CA ALA A 17 -12.06 -23.10 -10.07
C ALA A 17 -11.11 -23.36 -8.88
N ASP A 18 -10.81 -24.66 -8.62
CA ASP A 18 -9.88 -25.08 -7.57
C ASP A 18 -8.46 -24.56 -7.78
N ALA A 19 -8.12 -24.18 -9.02
CA ALA A 19 -6.85 -23.60 -9.38
C ALA A 19 -7.05 -22.39 -10.31
N VAL A 20 -6.31 -21.30 -10.03
CA VAL A 20 -6.34 -20.08 -10.82
C VAL A 20 -4.94 -19.46 -10.85
N ILE A 21 -4.55 -18.85 -11.95
CA ILE A 21 -3.31 -18.07 -12.09
C ILE A 21 -3.65 -16.59 -11.94
N ASN A 22 -3.18 -15.98 -10.87
CA ASN A 22 -3.16 -14.53 -10.69
C ASN A 22 -1.72 -14.02 -10.84
N VAL A 23 -1.57 -12.80 -11.34
CA VAL A 23 -0.26 -12.19 -11.56
C VAL A 23 -0.12 -10.91 -10.77
N GLY A 24 0.90 -10.86 -9.93
CA GLY A 24 1.41 -9.63 -9.32
C GLY A 24 2.78 -9.29 -9.91
N VAL A 25 3.01 -8.04 -10.20
CA VAL A 25 4.30 -7.59 -10.73
C VAL A 25 4.86 -6.54 -9.77
N SER A 26 6.07 -6.79 -9.22
CA SER A 26 6.78 -5.76 -8.48
C SER A 26 7.17 -4.63 -9.43
N GLY A 27 6.65 -3.44 -9.17
CA GLY A 27 6.76 -2.31 -10.07
C GLY A 27 7.55 -1.10 -9.57
N PRO A 28 7.83 -0.93 -8.25
CA PRO A 28 8.45 0.29 -7.74
C PRO A 28 9.77 0.63 -8.40
N GLY A 29 10.67 -0.33 -8.53
CA GLY A 29 11.98 -0.14 -9.15
C GLY A 29 11.92 0.27 -10.61
N VAL A 30 10.93 -0.23 -11.37
CA VAL A 30 10.73 0.15 -12.78
C VAL A 30 10.25 1.61 -12.87
N VAL A 31 9.29 1.99 -12.02
CA VAL A 31 8.76 3.36 -11.95
C VAL A 31 9.86 4.33 -11.52
N LYS A 32 10.60 4.02 -10.46
CA LYS A 32 11.75 4.82 -10.01
C LYS A 32 12.74 5.05 -11.15
N LYS A 33 13.17 3.98 -11.80
CA LYS A 33 14.14 4.06 -12.89
C LYS A 33 13.64 4.92 -14.06
N ALA A 34 12.34 4.87 -14.36
CA ALA A 34 11.73 5.69 -15.38
C ALA A 34 11.79 7.18 -15.01
N ILE A 35 11.45 7.52 -13.77
CA ILE A 35 11.49 8.90 -13.24
C ILE A 35 12.93 9.42 -13.26
N ASP A 36 13.89 8.68 -12.72
CA ASP A 36 15.28 9.09 -12.65
C ASP A 36 15.85 9.40 -14.03
N ARG A 37 15.60 8.53 -15.02
CA ARG A 37 16.03 8.76 -16.41
C ARG A 37 15.40 9.99 -17.04
N ALA A 38 14.11 10.20 -16.76
CA ALA A 38 13.39 11.33 -17.32
C ALA A 38 13.87 12.66 -16.72
N LEU A 39 14.13 12.71 -15.42
CA LEU A 39 14.66 13.89 -14.74
C LEU A 39 16.10 14.21 -15.15
N VAL A 40 16.92 13.19 -15.44
CA VAL A 40 18.26 13.41 -16.03
C VAL A 40 18.15 14.02 -17.41
N ALA A 41 17.21 13.56 -18.24
CA ALA A 41 17.00 14.10 -19.59
C ALA A 41 16.34 15.48 -19.59
N ASN A 42 15.44 15.74 -18.65
CA ASN A 42 14.75 17.02 -18.49
C ASN A 42 14.59 17.38 -17.00
N PRO A 43 15.56 18.06 -16.38
CA PRO A 43 15.49 18.46 -14.97
C PRO A 43 14.35 19.45 -14.63
N ARG A 44 13.68 20.01 -15.62
CA ARG A 44 12.54 20.92 -15.44
C ARG A 44 11.18 20.26 -15.65
N MET A 45 11.14 18.93 -15.61
CA MET A 45 9.89 18.18 -15.72
C MET A 45 8.97 18.50 -14.53
N ASP A 46 7.74 18.86 -14.81
CA ASP A 46 6.74 19.13 -13.78
C ASP A 46 6.01 17.85 -13.32
N LEU A 47 5.20 17.97 -12.27
CA LEU A 47 4.46 16.86 -11.70
C LEU A 47 3.43 16.25 -12.67
N GLY A 48 2.88 17.02 -13.59
CA GLY A 48 1.97 16.53 -14.63
C GLY A 48 2.67 15.56 -15.57
N HIS A 49 3.85 15.93 -16.07
CA HIS A 49 4.68 15.07 -16.92
C HIS A 49 5.14 13.81 -16.17
N ILE A 50 5.50 13.95 -14.90
CA ILE A 50 5.86 12.81 -14.04
C ILE A 50 4.67 11.86 -13.86
N SER A 51 3.48 12.38 -13.61
CA SER A 51 2.25 11.59 -13.50
C SER A 51 1.98 10.79 -14.79
N GLU A 52 2.08 11.42 -15.94
CA GLU A 52 1.92 10.74 -17.24
C GLU A 52 2.99 9.65 -17.43
N LEU A 53 4.24 9.92 -17.05
CA LEU A 53 5.31 8.92 -17.11
C LEU A 53 5.02 7.70 -16.22
N ILE A 54 4.58 7.93 -14.99
CA ILE A 54 4.19 6.85 -14.06
C ILE A 54 3.03 6.05 -14.66
N LYS A 55 1.99 6.71 -15.15
CA LYS A 55 0.84 6.09 -15.80
C LYS A 55 1.25 5.18 -16.94
N HIS A 56 2.09 5.66 -17.85
CA HIS A 56 2.58 4.86 -18.98
C HIS A 56 3.46 3.69 -18.53
N THR A 57 4.25 3.87 -17.48
CA THR A 57 5.10 2.82 -16.94
C THR A 57 4.26 1.72 -16.29
N ALA A 58 3.29 2.10 -15.46
CA ALA A 58 2.35 1.17 -14.82
C ALA A 58 1.55 0.37 -15.87
N TYR A 59 1.07 1.03 -16.93
CA TYR A 59 0.43 0.34 -18.05
C TYR A 59 1.33 -0.76 -18.64
N LYS A 60 2.59 -0.43 -18.97
CA LYS A 60 3.52 -1.39 -19.58
C LYS A 60 3.81 -2.57 -18.65
N VAL A 61 4.07 -2.30 -17.37
CA VAL A 61 4.38 -3.34 -16.37
C VAL A 61 3.19 -4.30 -16.22
N THR A 62 2.00 -3.76 -16.02
CA THR A 62 0.77 -4.54 -15.86
C THR A 62 0.45 -5.35 -17.11
N ARG A 63 0.61 -4.74 -18.30
CA ARG A 63 0.34 -5.41 -19.57
C ARG A 63 1.28 -6.58 -19.83
N VAL A 64 2.57 -6.43 -19.50
CA VAL A 64 3.54 -7.53 -19.60
C VAL A 64 3.15 -8.65 -18.65
N GLY A 65 2.79 -8.33 -17.42
CA GLY A 65 2.32 -9.32 -16.43
C GLY A 65 1.11 -10.10 -16.94
N GLU A 66 0.10 -9.41 -17.46
CA GLU A 66 -1.08 -10.07 -18.04
C GLU A 66 -0.73 -11.02 -19.18
N LEU A 67 0.08 -10.56 -20.14
CA LEU A 67 0.44 -11.37 -21.30
C LEU A 67 1.17 -12.65 -20.89
N ILE A 68 2.14 -12.54 -19.98
CA ILE A 68 2.88 -13.68 -19.44
C ILE A 68 1.94 -14.60 -18.65
N GLY A 69 1.11 -14.03 -17.78
CA GLY A 69 0.18 -14.81 -16.96
C GLY A 69 -0.81 -15.62 -17.79
N ARG A 70 -1.34 -15.04 -18.87
CA ARG A 70 -2.23 -15.76 -19.81
C ARG A 70 -1.51 -16.88 -20.54
N GLU A 71 -0.27 -16.68 -20.95
CA GLU A 71 0.51 -17.73 -21.63
C GLU A 71 0.82 -18.88 -20.66
N VAL A 72 1.20 -18.57 -19.43
CA VAL A 72 1.41 -19.58 -18.38
C VAL A 72 0.12 -20.35 -18.08
N ALA A 73 -0.99 -19.65 -17.91
CA ALA A 73 -2.30 -20.24 -17.65
C ALA A 73 -2.70 -21.22 -18.79
N LYS A 74 -2.50 -20.81 -20.02
CA LYS A 74 -2.74 -21.65 -21.22
C LYS A 74 -1.86 -22.90 -21.22
N ASN A 75 -0.56 -22.75 -20.94
CA ASN A 75 0.38 -23.86 -20.97
C ASN A 75 0.13 -24.89 -19.85
N LEU A 76 -0.44 -24.46 -18.73
CA LEU A 76 -0.79 -25.31 -17.61
C LEU A 76 -2.22 -25.82 -17.66
N ASP A 77 -3.02 -25.40 -18.63
CA ASP A 77 -4.46 -25.66 -18.73
C ASP A 77 -5.22 -25.23 -17.44
N ILE A 78 -4.85 -24.06 -16.90
CA ILE A 78 -5.43 -23.46 -15.71
C ILE A 78 -6.05 -22.12 -16.08
N ARG A 79 -7.17 -21.75 -15.43
CA ARG A 79 -7.83 -20.46 -15.65
C ARG A 79 -6.90 -19.29 -15.30
N PHE A 80 -6.84 -18.28 -16.14
CA PHE A 80 -6.29 -16.97 -15.78
C PHE A 80 -7.33 -16.19 -14.95
N GLY A 81 -6.91 -15.70 -13.81
CA GLY A 81 -7.74 -14.88 -12.90
C GLY A 81 -7.54 -13.39 -13.15
N VAL A 82 -6.69 -12.74 -12.37
CA VAL A 82 -6.49 -11.29 -12.41
C VAL A 82 -5.01 -10.90 -12.51
N ALA A 83 -4.79 -9.70 -13.06
CA ALA A 83 -3.52 -8.98 -12.93
C ALA A 83 -3.65 -7.93 -11.82
N ASP A 84 -2.74 -7.94 -10.86
CA ASP A 84 -2.66 -6.95 -9.79
C ASP A 84 -2.02 -5.66 -10.34
N LEU A 85 -2.66 -4.53 -10.05
CA LEU A 85 -2.22 -3.20 -10.48
C LEU A 85 -1.33 -2.51 -9.44
N SER A 86 -1.04 -3.15 -8.33
CA SER A 86 -0.32 -2.51 -7.24
C SER A 86 1.18 -2.34 -7.51
N LEU A 87 1.73 -1.23 -7.01
CA LEU A 87 3.16 -1.09 -6.79
C LEU A 87 3.50 -1.77 -5.47
N ALA A 88 3.71 -3.07 -5.51
CA ALA A 88 4.13 -3.85 -4.36
C ALA A 88 5.67 -3.80 -4.24
N PRO A 89 6.23 -3.21 -3.18
CA PRO A 89 7.67 -3.22 -2.96
C PRO A 89 8.15 -4.58 -2.48
N THR A 90 9.47 -4.73 -2.48
CA THR A 90 10.16 -5.81 -1.78
C THR A 90 11.23 -5.24 -0.87
N PRO A 91 11.76 -6.00 0.11
CA PRO A 91 12.86 -5.55 0.97
C PRO A 91 14.20 -5.39 0.24
N ASN A 92 14.23 -5.59 -1.06
CA ASN A 92 15.43 -5.49 -1.88
C ASN A 92 15.75 -4.04 -2.23
N VAL A 93 17.03 -3.72 -2.27
CA VAL A 93 17.52 -2.41 -2.73
C VAL A 93 17.10 -2.18 -4.18
N GLY A 94 16.54 -1.02 -4.45
CA GLY A 94 16.09 -0.62 -5.78
C GLY A 94 14.67 -1.03 -6.13
N ASP A 95 13.92 -1.62 -5.18
CA ASP A 95 12.52 -2.02 -5.38
C ASP A 95 11.63 -1.47 -4.25
N SER A 96 11.72 -0.17 -4.01
CA SER A 96 11.08 0.54 -2.91
C SER A 96 10.14 1.64 -3.42
N VAL A 97 8.94 1.69 -2.87
CA VAL A 97 8.04 2.84 -3.04
C VAL A 97 8.64 4.09 -2.39
N GLY A 98 9.35 3.94 -1.25
CA GLY A 98 10.09 5.02 -0.60
C GLY A 98 11.13 5.67 -1.53
N GLU A 99 11.80 4.88 -2.38
CA GLU A 99 12.73 5.43 -3.38
C GLU A 99 12.05 6.24 -4.48
N ILE A 100 10.78 5.98 -4.79
CA ILE A 100 10.02 6.82 -5.73
C ILE A 100 9.83 8.22 -5.13
N PHE A 101 9.53 8.33 -3.83
CA PHE A 101 9.45 9.63 -3.16
C PHE A 101 10.77 10.39 -3.22
N GLN A 102 11.90 9.70 -3.04
CA GLN A 102 13.22 10.31 -3.16
C GLN A 102 13.47 10.84 -4.57
N SER A 103 13.09 10.11 -5.61
CA SER A 103 13.16 10.58 -7.00
C SER A 103 12.29 11.82 -7.26
N LEU A 104 11.20 11.99 -6.49
CA LEU A 104 10.35 13.17 -6.52
C LEU A 104 10.87 14.34 -5.67
N GLY A 105 12.04 14.21 -5.04
CA GLY A 105 12.66 15.23 -4.21
C GLY A 105 12.26 15.22 -2.73
N LEU A 106 11.54 14.20 -2.27
CA LEU A 106 11.25 13.97 -0.86
C LEU A 106 12.32 13.04 -0.27
N LEU A 107 13.18 13.57 0.58
CA LEU A 107 14.34 12.82 1.10
C LEU A 107 13.94 11.60 1.95
N SER A 108 12.76 11.63 2.55
CA SER A 108 12.19 10.51 3.31
C SER A 108 10.68 10.50 3.18
N ILE A 109 10.08 9.33 3.27
CA ILE A 109 8.62 9.21 3.46
C ILE A 109 8.26 9.65 4.89
N GLY A 110 7.10 10.27 5.06
CA GLY A 110 6.66 10.82 6.35
C GLY A 110 6.80 12.32 6.48
N VAL A 111 7.74 12.94 5.75
CA VAL A 111 7.91 14.41 5.73
C VAL A 111 6.72 15.13 5.06
N PRO A 112 6.54 16.45 5.29
CA PRO A 112 5.56 17.23 4.55
C PRO A 112 5.71 17.06 3.02
N GLY A 113 4.59 16.88 2.32
CA GLY A 113 4.56 16.54 0.89
C GLY A 113 4.30 15.07 0.59
N THR A 114 4.58 14.16 1.52
CA THR A 114 4.38 12.70 1.33
C THR A 114 2.96 12.36 0.90
N THR A 115 1.93 12.89 1.58
CA THR A 115 0.53 12.61 1.26
C THR A 115 0.17 13.07 -0.15
N ALA A 116 0.63 14.25 -0.57
CA ALA A 116 0.38 14.78 -1.92
C ALA A 116 1.10 13.94 -3.00
N ALA A 117 2.34 13.57 -2.75
CA ALA A 117 3.11 12.71 -3.67
C ALA A 117 2.48 11.32 -3.79
N LEU A 118 2.03 10.72 -2.68
CA LEU A 118 1.35 9.43 -2.72
C LEU A 118 0.02 9.51 -3.49
N ALA A 119 -0.75 10.57 -3.32
CA ALA A 119 -1.97 10.78 -4.08
C ALA A 119 -1.69 10.82 -5.60
N LEU A 120 -0.64 11.54 -6.03
CA LEU A 120 -0.21 11.58 -7.41
C LEU A 120 0.21 10.20 -7.94
N ILE A 121 1.08 9.50 -7.20
CA ILE A 121 1.57 8.18 -7.60
C ILE A 121 0.41 7.19 -7.70
N ASN A 122 -0.46 7.14 -6.68
CA ASN A 122 -1.58 6.22 -6.62
C ASN A 122 -2.58 6.43 -7.76
N ASP A 123 -2.92 7.68 -8.06
CA ASP A 123 -3.81 8.03 -9.18
C ASP A 123 -3.20 7.63 -10.53
N ALA A 124 -1.92 7.95 -10.75
CA ALA A 124 -1.22 7.62 -11.99
C ALA A 124 -1.12 6.09 -12.21
N VAL A 125 -0.80 5.33 -11.16
CA VAL A 125 -0.74 3.86 -11.22
C VAL A 125 -2.10 3.27 -11.53
N LYS A 126 -3.17 3.72 -10.86
CA LYS A 126 -4.54 3.24 -11.13
C LYS A 126 -4.97 3.53 -12.56
N LYS A 127 -4.72 4.74 -13.05
CA LYS A 127 -5.05 5.12 -14.43
C LYS A 127 -4.26 4.29 -15.46
N GLY A 128 -2.98 4.03 -15.20
CA GLY A 128 -2.16 3.20 -16.08
C GLY A 128 -2.60 1.75 -16.09
N GLY A 129 -2.73 1.15 -14.92
CA GLY A 129 -3.08 -0.26 -14.77
C GLY A 129 -4.49 -0.61 -15.25
N ALA A 130 -5.48 0.25 -14.99
CA ALA A 130 -6.87 0.00 -15.37
C ALA A 130 -7.09 -0.22 -16.87
N PHE A 131 -6.24 0.34 -17.72
CA PHE A 131 -6.30 0.16 -19.17
C PHE A 131 -5.40 -1.00 -19.69
N ALA A 132 -4.59 -1.56 -18.82
CA ALA A 132 -3.63 -2.60 -19.21
C ALA A 132 -4.26 -4.00 -19.29
N SER A 133 -5.31 -4.26 -18.52
CA SER A 133 -6.00 -5.55 -18.45
C SER A 133 -7.50 -5.38 -18.29
N SER A 134 -8.28 -6.30 -18.85
CA SER A 134 -9.72 -6.42 -18.61
C SER A 134 -10.02 -7.23 -17.33
N HIS A 135 -9.01 -7.90 -16.77
CA HIS A 135 -9.12 -8.73 -15.58
C HIS A 135 -8.16 -8.19 -14.52
N VAL A 136 -8.59 -7.14 -13.84
CA VAL A 136 -7.81 -6.46 -12.80
C VAL A 136 -8.27 -6.85 -11.41
N GLY A 137 -7.34 -6.92 -10.49
CA GLY A 137 -7.58 -7.25 -9.09
C GLY A 137 -6.48 -6.73 -8.19
N GLY A 138 -6.43 -7.24 -6.97
CA GLY A 138 -5.45 -6.86 -5.97
C GLY A 138 -5.67 -5.47 -5.40
N LEU A 139 -4.60 -4.86 -4.89
CA LEU A 139 -4.65 -3.61 -4.15
C LEU A 139 -4.76 -2.36 -5.03
N SER A 140 -4.60 -2.51 -6.33
CA SER A 140 -4.88 -1.50 -7.36
C SER A 140 -4.30 -0.11 -7.09
N GLY A 141 -3.00 -0.02 -6.84
CA GLY A 141 -2.33 1.26 -6.67
C GLY A 141 -1.06 1.18 -5.84
N SER A 142 -0.62 2.32 -5.33
CA SER A 142 0.54 2.40 -4.45
C SER A 142 0.12 2.24 -3.00
N PHE A 143 0.86 1.45 -2.23
CA PHE A 143 0.66 1.25 -0.80
C PHE A 143 1.99 1.33 -0.03
N VAL A 144 1.90 1.38 1.29
CA VAL A 144 3.02 1.71 2.17
C VAL A 144 3.19 0.61 3.22
N PRO A 145 3.69 -0.57 2.85
CA PRO A 145 3.92 -1.67 3.79
C PRO A 145 5.24 -1.42 4.52
N VAL A 146 5.17 -1.19 5.82
CA VAL A 146 6.34 -0.68 6.57
C VAL A 146 7.51 -1.64 6.58
N SER A 147 7.29 -2.95 6.71
CA SER A 147 8.40 -3.91 6.78
C SER A 147 8.84 -4.46 5.42
N GLU A 148 7.99 -4.40 4.42
CA GLU A 148 8.25 -4.97 3.08
C GLU A 148 9.04 -4.01 2.17
N ASP A 149 9.26 -2.77 2.62
CA ASP A 149 9.94 -1.71 1.87
C ASP A 149 11.13 -1.18 2.69
N LEU A 150 12.32 -1.27 2.13
CA LEU A 150 13.55 -0.90 2.83
C LEU A 150 13.54 0.57 3.28
N ASN A 151 13.17 1.50 2.39
CA ASN A 151 13.19 2.93 2.71
C ASN A 151 12.05 3.35 3.64
N ILE A 152 10.90 2.68 3.57
CA ILE A 152 9.80 2.92 4.51
C ILE A 152 10.16 2.40 5.89
N SER A 153 10.78 1.23 5.98
CA SER A 153 11.31 0.68 7.24
C SER A 153 12.38 1.59 7.86
N ASP A 154 13.28 2.15 7.04
CA ASP A 154 14.28 3.10 7.50
C ASP A 154 13.63 4.40 8.02
N ALA A 155 12.66 4.96 7.30
CA ALA A 155 11.94 6.15 7.73
C ALA A 155 11.20 5.95 9.08
N ALA A 156 10.64 4.77 9.29
CA ALA A 156 10.03 4.41 10.57
C ALA A 156 11.08 4.33 11.69
N ARG A 157 12.26 3.74 11.42
CA ARG A 157 13.37 3.64 12.37
C ARG A 157 13.96 5.01 12.73
N GLU A 158 14.02 5.91 11.78
CA GLU A 158 14.52 7.28 11.95
C GLU A 158 13.49 8.22 12.60
N GLY A 159 12.27 7.75 12.82
CA GLY A 159 11.20 8.53 13.43
C GLY A 159 10.52 9.54 12.49
N HIS A 160 10.76 9.46 11.19
CA HIS A 160 10.08 10.30 10.20
C HIS A 160 8.64 9.86 9.94
N LEU A 161 8.32 8.61 10.28
CA LEU A 161 7.03 7.98 10.05
C LEU A 161 6.44 7.50 11.38
N SER A 162 5.30 8.02 11.75
CA SER A 162 4.52 7.57 12.91
C SER A 162 3.24 6.86 12.46
N ILE A 163 2.53 6.20 13.37
CA ILE A 163 1.24 5.54 13.06
C ILE A 163 0.22 6.58 12.60
N GLU A 164 0.13 7.73 13.28
CA GLU A 164 -0.78 8.81 12.91
C GLU A 164 -0.44 9.39 11.52
N LYS A 165 0.83 9.41 11.17
CA LYS A 165 1.23 9.82 9.81
C LYS A 165 0.88 8.75 8.78
N LEU A 166 1.01 7.48 9.11
CA LEU A 166 0.54 6.38 8.29
C LEU A 166 -0.97 6.47 8.06
N GLU A 167 -1.78 6.64 9.12
CA GLU A 167 -3.22 6.85 9.03
C GLU A 167 -3.56 8.01 8.08
N ALA A 168 -2.89 9.16 8.21
CA ALA A 168 -3.09 10.29 7.31
C ALA A 168 -2.81 9.94 5.83
N ILE A 169 -1.76 9.19 5.55
CA ILE A 169 -1.43 8.78 4.18
C ILE A 169 -2.35 7.67 3.68
N THR A 170 -2.98 6.88 4.54
CA THR A 170 -3.96 5.86 4.13
C THR A 170 -5.21 6.46 3.49
N SER A 171 -5.49 7.74 3.71
CA SER A 171 -6.55 8.44 3.01
C SER A 171 -6.37 8.47 1.48
N VAL A 172 -5.13 8.38 1.00
CA VAL A 172 -4.77 8.47 -0.43
C VAL A 172 -4.04 7.24 -0.97
N CYS A 173 -3.61 6.30 -0.13
CA CYS A 173 -3.00 5.04 -0.56
C CYS A 173 -4.06 4.04 -1.08
N SER A 174 -3.61 2.88 -1.55
CA SER A 174 -4.53 1.86 -2.06
C SER A 174 -5.00 0.85 -1.03
N VAL A 175 -4.40 0.81 0.16
CA VAL A 175 -4.66 -0.27 1.15
C VAL A 175 -5.14 0.28 2.49
N GLY A 176 -4.29 0.88 3.26
CA GLY A 176 -4.45 1.19 4.67
C GLY A 176 -3.14 0.99 5.42
N LEU A 177 -3.20 0.72 6.71
CA LEU A 177 -2.04 0.35 7.51
C LEU A 177 -1.56 -1.06 7.11
N ASP A 178 -0.30 -1.17 6.75
CA ASP A 178 0.22 -2.42 6.26
C ASP A 178 1.60 -2.76 6.83
N MET A 179 1.74 -4.00 7.33
CA MET A 179 2.97 -4.54 7.92
C MET A 179 3.58 -3.64 8.99
N VAL A 180 2.74 -3.12 9.89
CA VAL A 180 3.15 -2.24 10.98
C VAL A 180 3.40 -3.05 12.24
N ALA A 181 4.67 -3.19 12.63
CA ALA A 181 5.04 -3.80 13.90
C ALA A 181 4.76 -2.85 15.06
N ILE A 182 4.08 -3.32 16.10
CA ILE A 182 3.74 -2.56 17.32
C ILE A 182 4.17 -3.33 18.57
N PRO A 183 4.28 -2.67 19.75
CA PRO A 183 4.62 -3.36 20.98
C PRO A 183 3.68 -4.53 21.28
N GLY A 184 4.24 -5.65 21.72
CA GLY A 184 3.47 -6.85 22.00
C GLY A 184 2.45 -6.72 23.13
N GLU A 185 2.64 -5.72 24.00
CA GLU A 185 1.76 -5.36 25.12
C GLU A 185 0.64 -4.36 24.74
N THR A 186 0.54 -3.96 23.46
CA THR A 186 -0.53 -3.08 22.98
C THR A 186 -1.88 -3.73 23.24
N THR A 187 -2.76 -3.02 23.95
CA THR A 187 -4.05 -3.57 24.37
C THR A 187 -5.01 -3.76 23.20
N GLU A 188 -5.92 -4.71 23.34
CA GLU A 188 -6.98 -4.98 22.36
C GLU A 188 -7.82 -3.73 22.07
N ASP A 189 -8.16 -2.94 23.10
CA ASP A 189 -8.94 -1.70 22.94
C ASP A 189 -8.16 -0.65 22.10
N THR A 190 -6.84 -0.57 22.27
CA THR A 190 -5.99 0.33 21.47
C THR A 190 -5.95 -0.12 20.01
N ILE A 191 -5.78 -1.41 19.77
CA ILE A 191 -5.81 -1.97 18.41
C ILE A 191 -7.17 -1.74 17.77
N ALA A 192 -8.25 -1.97 18.50
CA ALA A 192 -9.61 -1.71 18.02
C ALA A 192 -9.85 -0.22 17.68
N ALA A 193 -9.24 0.69 18.42
CA ALA A 193 -9.32 2.13 18.11
C ALA A 193 -8.60 2.48 16.81
N ILE A 194 -7.40 1.96 16.57
CA ILE A 194 -6.67 2.14 15.31
C ILE A 194 -7.46 1.57 14.13
N ILE A 195 -8.08 0.41 14.31
CA ILE A 195 -8.96 -0.18 13.29
C ILE A 195 -10.17 0.71 13.03
N ALA A 196 -10.76 1.31 14.06
CA ALA A 196 -11.89 2.22 13.91
C ALA A 196 -11.50 3.50 13.15
N ASP A 197 -10.31 4.04 13.37
CA ASP A 197 -9.77 5.19 12.64
C ASP A 197 -9.59 4.84 11.14
N GLU A 198 -9.01 3.69 10.82
CA GLU A 198 -8.89 3.22 9.44
C GLU A 198 -10.26 2.97 8.77
N MET A 199 -11.23 2.45 9.50
CA MET A 199 -12.59 2.30 9.00
C MET A 199 -13.22 3.67 8.69
N ALA A 200 -13.04 4.66 9.56
CA ALA A 200 -13.54 6.02 9.34
C ALA A 200 -12.91 6.66 8.10
N ILE A 201 -11.58 6.53 7.94
CA ILE A 201 -10.85 7.00 6.76
C ILE A 201 -11.39 6.31 5.49
N GLY A 202 -11.60 5.01 5.54
CA GLY A 202 -12.15 4.25 4.41
C GLY A 202 -13.53 4.69 3.99
N VAL A 203 -14.43 4.85 4.95
CA VAL A 203 -15.82 5.27 4.71
C VAL A 203 -15.89 6.68 4.12
N ILE A 204 -15.16 7.65 4.70
CA ILE A 204 -15.17 9.04 4.23
C ILE A 204 -14.58 9.14 2.82
N ASN A 205 -13.51 8.41 2.53
CA ASN A 205 -12.85 8.44 1.23
C ASN A 205 -13.47 7.46 0.21
N LYS A 206 -14.53 6.73 0.58
CA LYS A 206 -15.19 5.72 -0.28
C LYS A 206 -14.21 4.70 -0.84
N LYS A 207 -13.30 4.24 -0.01
CA LYS A 207 -12.29 3.24 -0.37
C LYS A 207 -12.26 2.10 0.65
N THR A 208 -11.80 0.94 0.22
CA THR A 208 -11.46 -0.14 1.14
C THR A 208 -10.18 0.22 1.88
N THR A 209 -10.18 0.05 3.20
CA THR A 209 -8.98 0.09 4.02
C THR A 209 -8.77 -1.28 4.67
N ALA A 210 -7.52 -1.64 4.85
CA ALA A 210 -7.10 -2.82 5.59
C ALA A 210 -6.17 -2.40 6.72
N THR A 211 -6.10 -3.20 7.77
CA THR A 211 -5.24 -2.96 8.91
C THR A 211 -4.46 -4.23 9.22
N ARG A 212 -3.18 -4.24 8.86
CA ARG A 212 -2.23 -5.31 9.19
C ARG A 212 -1.24 -4.80 10.23
N LEU A 213 -1.71 -4.75 11.49
CA LEU A 213 -0.90 -4.48 12.67
C LEU A 213 -0.34 -5.79 13.22
N ILE A 214 0.92 -5.76 13.65
CA ILE A 214 1.60 -6.94 14.14
C ILE A 214 2.12 -6.65 15.57
N PRO A 215 1.34 -6.99 16.62
CA PRO A 215 1.85 -6.99 17.99
C PRO A 215 3.00 -7.99 18.10
N VAL A 216 4.21 -7.54 18.43
CA VAL A 216 5.39 -8.40 18.48
C VAL A 216 5.65 -8.84 19.91
N PRO A 217 5.41 -10.12 20.28
CA PRO A 217 5.52 -10.57 21.66
C PRO A 217 6.90 -10.28 22.27
N GLY A 218 6.90 -9.69 23.47
CA GLY A 218 8.12 -9.37 24.22
C GLY A 218 8.92 -8.20 23.68
N LYS A 219 8.50 -7.54 22.61
CA LYS A 219 9.17 -6.38 22.02
C LYS A 219 8.50 -5.08 22.41
N LYS A 220 9.31 -4.02 22.50
CA LYS A 220 8.90 -2.65 22.81
C LYS A 220 9.18 -1.73 21.65
N ALA A 221 8.60 -0.54 21.68
CA ALA A 221 8.90 0.51 20.70
C ALA A 221 10.42 0.75 20.59
N GLY A 222 10.92 0.80 19.35
CA GLY A 222 12.35 0.91 19.05
C GLY A 222 13.09 -0.42 18.85
N ASP A 223 12.52 -1.55 19.28
CA ASP A 223 13.11 -2.87 19.01
C ASP A 223 12.98 -3.24 17.53
N SER A 224 13.84 -4.13 17.06
CA SER A 224 13.72 -4.67 15.71
C SER A 224 12.78 -5.87 15.66
N ALA A 225 11.90 -5.92 14.66
CA ALA A 225 11.07 -7.04 14.31
C ALA A 225 11.51 -7.60 12.94
N TYR A 226 11.72 -8.91 12.86
CA TYR A 226 12.17 -9.59 11.65
C TYR A 226 11.15 -10.64 11.23
N PHE A 227 10.63 -10.52 10.02
CA PHE A 227 9.59 -11.39 9.48
C PHE A 227 10.13 -12.37 8.43
N GLY A 228 11.25 -12.03 7.81
CA GLY A 228 11.93 -12.85 6.81
C GLY A 228 11.30 -12.79 5.41
N GLY A 229 12.06 -13.26 4.43
CA GLY A 229 11.64 -13.33 3.04
C GLY A 229 11.12 -11.99 2.50
N LEU A 230 10.01 -12.01 1.79
CA LEU A 230 9.38 -10.82 1.23
C LEU A 230 8.70 -9.92 2.27
N LEU A 231 8.44 -10.43 3.47
CA LEU A 231 7.85 -9.65 4.55
C LEU A 231 8.86 -8.73 5.25
N GLY A 232 10.16 -8.96 5.05
CA GLY A 232 11.24 -8.08 5.44
C GLY A 232 11.45 -7.93 6.94
N GLN A 233 11.74 -6.71 7.35
CA GLN A 233 11.98 -6.33 8.73
C GLN A 233 11.54 -4.89 8.99
N SER A 234 11.24 -4.56 10.24
CA SER A 234 10.89 -3.21 10.66
C SER A 234 11.32 -2.93 12.08
N VAL A 235 11.31 -1.66 12.47
CA VAL A 235 11.28 -1.27 13.86
C VAL A 235 9.87 -1.49 14.43
N VAL A 236 9.76 -1.83 15.70
CA VAL A 236 8.50 -1.79 16.43
C VAL A 236 8.14 -0.34 16.66
N MET A 237 7.09 0.14 16.01
CA MET A 237 6.70 1.55 16.03
C MET A 237 6.00 1.89 17.36
N PRO A 238 6.25 3.07 17.94
CA PRO A 238 5.54 3.50 19.13
C PRO A 238 4.05 3.69 18.83
N VAL A 239 3.21 3.25 19.76
CA VAL A 239 1.76 3.49 19.75
C VAL A 239 1.46 4.58 20.77
N ASN A 240 0.79 5.64 20.35
CA ASN A 240 0.32 6.66 21.28
C ASN A 240 -0.82 6.11 22.14
N ASN A 241 -0.52 5.83 23.39
CA ASN A 241 -1.47 5.22 24.33
C ASN A 241 -1.53 5.99 25.66
N ALA A 242 -1.38 7.31 25.60
CA ALA A 242 -1.21 8.16 26.78
C ALA A 242 -2.31 7.99 27.84
N ARG A 243 -3.55 7.65 27.47
CA ARG A 243 -4.66 7.41 28.40
C ARG A 243 -5.59 6.27 27.97
N GLY A 244 -5.20 5.54 26.92
CA GLY A 244 -5.97 4.44 26.36
C GLY A 244 -7.22 4.87 25.61
N ALA A 245 -7.70 3.98 24.75
CA ALA A 245 -8.93 4.16 23.97
C ALA A 245 -10.14 3.42 24.57
N ASN A 246 -9.96 2.73 25.70
CA ASN A 246 -10.96 1.85 26.29
C ASN A 246 -12.34 2.50 26.47
N PRO A 247 -12.48 3.72 27.05
CA PRO A 247 -13.80 4.29 27.26
C PRO A 247 -14.57 4.54 25.97
N PHE A 248 -13.86 4.97 24.90
CA PHE A 248 -14.47 5.21 23.60
C PHE A 248 -14.92 3.91 22.92
N ILE A 249 -14.01 2.92 22.84
CA ILE A 249 -14.29 1.65 22.17
C ILE A 249 -15.38 0.86 22.89
N ARG A 250 -15.43 0.92 24.23
CA ARG A 250 -16.43 0.21 25.03
C ARG A 250 -17.83 0.83 24.97
N LEU A 251 -18.01 2.03 24.44
CA LEU A 251 -19.34 2.55 24.14
C LEU A 251 -20.06 1.64 23.14
N GLY A 252 -19.33 1.01 22.23
CA GLY A 252 -19.89 0.10 21.24
C GLY A 252 -20.90 0.77 20.31
N GLY A 253 -21.73 -0.05 19.68
CA GLY A 253 -22.81 0.44 18.85
C GLY A 253 -22.35 0.83 17.45
N ARG A 254 -23.12 1.69 16.79
CA ARG A 254 -22.94 2.08 15.40
C ARG A 254 -22.47 3.53 15.28
N ILE A 255 -21.43 3.77 14.52
CA ILE A 255 -21.07 5.10 14.02
C ILE A 255 -21.93 5.37 12.78
N PRO A 256 -22.80 6.42 12.78
CA PRO A 256 -23.60 6.74 11.62
C PRO A 256 -22.76 7.05 10.39
N ALA A 257 -23.22 6.64 9.22
CA ALA A 257 -22.56 6.97 7.97
C ALA A 257 -22.56 8.50 7.75
N PRO A 258 -21.47 9.08 7.21
CA PRO A 258 -21.37 10.50 6.96
C PRO A 258 -22.37 10.95 5.88
N ILE A 259 -22.85 12.18 5.98
CA ILE A 259 -23.67 12.81 4.96
C ILE A 259 -22.76 13.20 3.79
N GLN A 260 -22.91 12.51 2.67
CA GLN A 260 -22.04 12.71 1.50
C GLN A 260 -22.35 14.00 0.72
N SER A 261 -23.55 14.56 0.89
CA SER A 261 -23.97 15.80 0.21
C SER A 261 -23.46 17.08 0.89
N LEU A 262 -22.98 16.98 2.11
CA LEU A 262 -22.38 18.10 2.85
C LEU A 262 -20.88 17.86 2.98
N THR A 263 -20.18 18.07 1.90
CA THR A 263 -18.73 18.08 1.87
C THR A 263 -18.25 19.52 2.04
N ASN A 264 -17.51 19.75 3.11
CA ASN A 264 -16.90 21.06 3.36
C ASN A 264 -15.59 21.18 2.59
#